data_f33d0830012da2f8db074770befe83ce
#
_entry.id   f33d0830012da2f8db074770befe83ce
#
_cell.length_a   1.000
_cell.length_b   1.000
_cell.length_c   1.000
_cell.angle_alpha   90.00
_cell.angle_beta   90.00
_cell.angle_gamma   90.00
#
_symmetry.space_group_name_H-M   'P 1'
#
loop_
_entity.id
_entity.type
_entity.pdbx_description
1 polymer ?
#
loop_
_entity_poly.entity_id
_entity_poly.type
_entity_poly.pdbx_seq_one_letter_code
_entity_poly.pdbx_strand_id
1 'polypeptide(L)'
;MTSVELYQYVIHFAVMMTILTSMAVYLLVSKRNAFGSEIVTDQRLRRKAGWMILIYVLVYLANIPLCFWLSDNQQLLEMVSVTLDMMVTYPTVLYFMLELLQDRRRWDNRLWWLSLLAVMPLTGWLLTHWSWWIGVLYGLYLTELVTFIVWYVRATKAYHRFLADNYADLEHKELVWSWMILSSIFLSTINYLLTMFQSDMHTIVVCTYAIHLADTIFIALIVWHIDHQQVLEPLAEESVEEVQKSQEAEAVETEAME
;
A
#
# COMPACT_ATOMS: atom_id res chain seq x y z
N MET A 1 -1.42 25.14 -20.08
CA MET A 1 -0.25 24.26 -20.28
C MET A 1 0.33 24.52 -21.66
N THR A 2 1.60 24.83 -21.78
CA THR A 2 2.25 24.98 -23.09
C THR A 2 2.42 23.59 -23.74
N SER A 3 2.58 23.55 -25.09
CA SER A 3 2.82 22.28 -25.77
C SER A 3 4.10 21.58 -25.28
N VAL A 4 5.11 22.33 -24.88
CA VAL A 4 6.38 21.83 -24.37
C VAL A 4 6.17 21.14 -22.99
N GLU A 5 5.41 21.77 -22.09
CA GLU A 5 5.08 21.21 -20.78
C GLU A 5 4.26 19.92 -20.91
N LEU A 6 3.33 19.86 -21.84
CA LEU A 6 2.56 18.66 -22.13
C LEU A 6 3.47 17.50 -22.59
N TYR A 7 4.40 17.75 -23.50
CA TYR A 7 5.35 16.74 -23.96
C TYR A 7 6.24 16.23 -22.80
N GLN A 8 6.75 17.13 -21.99
CA GLN A 8 7.56 16.78 -20.81
C GLN A 8 6.76 15.92 -19.84
N TYR A 9 5.50 16.28 -19.59
CA TYR A 9 4.60 15.48 -18.74
C TYR A 9 4.40 14.07 -19.27
N VAL A 10 4.07 13.96 -20.56
CA VAL A 10 3.83 12.64 -21.20
C VAL A 10 5.08 11.78 -21.18
N ILE A 11 6.26 12.34 -21.46
CA ILE A 11 7.52 11.60 -21.42
C ILE A 11 7.80 11.11 -19.99
N HIS A 12 7.72 12.01 -19.00
CA HIS A 12 7.93 11.66 -17.59
C HIS A 12 7.00 10.53 -17.15
N PHE A 13 5.70 10.69 -17.45
CA PHE A 13 4.68 9.70 -17.12
C PHE A 13 4.95 8.35 -17.80
N ALA A 14 5.29 8.34 -19.08
CA ALA A 14 5.60 7.12 -19.82
C ALA A 14 6.83 6.39 -19.24
N VAL A 15 7.88 7.12 -18.90
CA VAL A 15 9.09 6.56 -18.27
C VAL A 15 8.74 5.96 -16.92
N MET A 16 8.03 6.69 -16.06
CA MET A 16 7.62 6.21 -14.74
C MET A 16 6.78 4.93 -14.85
N MET A 17 5.74 4.92 -15.70
CA MET A 17 4.88 3.75 -15.90
C MET A 17 5.64 2.56 -16.46
N THR A 18 6.63 2.77 -17.33
CA THR A 18 7.49 1.70 -17.86
C THR A 18 8.34 1.09 -16.75
N ILE A 19 8.95 1.91 -15.89
CA ILE A 19 9.76 1.46 -14.76
C ILE A 19 8.90 0.63 -13.79
N LEU A 20 7.76 1.19 -13.35
CA LEU A 20 6.86 0.52 -12.41
C LEU A 20 6.29 -0.79 -12.96
N THR A 21 5.90 -0.79 -14.24
CA THR A 21 5.43 -2.02 -14.91
C THR A 21 6.55 -3.07 -14.97
N SER A 22 7.78 -2.67 -15.28
CA SER A 22 8.92 -3.58 -15.33
C SER A 22 9.20 -4.20 -13.96
N MET A 23 9.12 -3.42 -12.89
CA MET A 23 9.24 -3.89 -11.50
C MET A 23 8.12 -4.87 -11.14
N ALA A 24 6.87 -4.56 -11.49
CA ALA A 24 5.72 -5.44 -11.26
C ALA A 24 5.91 -6.77 -11.99
N VAL A 25 6.25 -6.75 -13.28
CA VAL A 25 6.51 -7.94 -14.08
C VAL A 25 7.67 -8.75 -13.51
N TYR A 26 8.75 -8.09 -13.09
CA TYR A 26 9.87 -8.75 -12.44
C TYR A 26 9.41 -9.55 -11.21
N LEU A 27 8.65 -8.95 -10.31
CA LEU A 27 8.15 -9.61 -9.10
C LEU A 27 7.17 -10.76 -9.40
N LEU A 28 6.36 -10.62 -10.46
CA LEU A 28 5.36 -11.62 -10.85
C LEU A 28 5.96 -12.84 -11.56
N VAL A 29 6.98 -12.64 -12.39
CA VAL A 29 7.51 -13.66 -13.31
C VAL A 29 8.80 -14.28 -12.78
N SER A 30 9.70 -13.49 -12.22
CA SER A 30 11.01 -13.99 -11.76
C SER A 30 10.84 -14.87 -10.52
N LYS A 31 11.41 -16.09 -10.61
CA LYS A 31 11.49 -17.03 -9.49
C LYS A 31 12.77 -16.88 -8.67
N ARG A 32 13.74 -16.14 -9.19
CA ARG A 32 15.06 -15.95 -8.56
C ARG A 32 15.21 -14.50 -8.17
N ASN A 33 15.95 -14.27 -7.09
CA ASN A 33 16.37 -12.95 -6.69
C ASN A 33 17.39 -12.40 -7.70
N ALA A 34 17.12 -11.23 -8.29
CA ALA A 34 18.02 -10.58 -9.25
C ALA A 34 19.30 -10.04 -8.58
N PHE A 35 19.24 -9.78 -7.29
CA PHE A 35 20.34 -9.18 -6.51
C PHE A 35 21.31 -10.21 -5.93
N GLY A 36 21.16 -11.51 -6.30
CA GLY A 36 22.13 -12.55 -5.97
C GLY A 36 22.20 -12.92 -4.48
N SER A 37 21.21 -12.55 -3.66
CA SER A 37 21.18 -12.96 -2.26
C SER A 37 20.89 -14.46 -2.14
N GLU A 38 21.54 -15.13 -1.18
CA GLU A 38 21.25 -16.53 -0.82
C GLU A 38 19.90 -16.68 -0.12
N ILE A 39 19.25 -15.56 0.19
CA ILE A 39 17.97 -15.51 0.91
C ILE A 39 16.85 -16.01 0.00
N VAL A 40 16.16 -17.04 0.47
CA VAL A 40 14.97 -17.56 -0.22
C VAL A 40 13.79 -16.67 0.14
N THR A 41 13.41 -15.81 -0.81
CA THR A 41 12.25 -14.92 -0.63
C THR A 41 10.96 -15.66 -0.91
N ASP A 42 9.90 -15.38 -0.13
CA ASP A 42 8.58 -15.95 -0.36
C ASP A 42 8.01 -15.49 -1.70
N GLN A 43 7.74 -16.46 -2.59
CA GLN A 43 7.12 -16.23 -3.88
C GLN A 43 5.70 -15.63 -3.74
N ARG A 44 5.02 -15.90 -2.63
CA ARG A 44 3.70 -15.36 -2.35
C ARG A 44 3.76 -13.88 -2.06
N LEU A 45 4.71 -13.45 -1.21
CA LEU A 45 4.95 -12.04 -0.89
C LEU A 45 5.35 -11.27 -2.16
N ARG A 46 6.28 -11.80 -2.95
CA ARG A 46 6.69 -11.18 -4.23
C ARG A 46 5.53 -10.99 -5.19
N ARG A 47 4.70 -12.02 -5.38
CA ARG A 47 3.51 -11.93 -6.25
C ARG A 47 2.51 -10.89 -5.76
N LYS A 48 2.27 -10.80 -4.45
CA LYS A 48 1.35 -9.80 -3.90
C LYS A 48 1.90 -8.38 -4.09
N ALA A 49 3.18 -8.17 -3.87
CA ALA A 49 3.84 -6.90 -4.17
C ALA A 49 3.77 -6.54 -5.66
N GLY A 50 4.04 -7.50 -6.53
CA GLY A 50 3.91 -7.32 -7.98
C GLY A 50 2.49 -6.93 -8.40
N TRP A 51 1.47 -7.58 -7.84
CA TRP A 51 0.08 -7.20 -8.07
C TRP A 51 -0.27 -5.82 -7.51
N MET A 52 0.22 -5.46 -6.32
CA MET A 52 0.03 -4.13 -5.75
C MET A 52 0.56 -3.04 -6.69
N ILE A 53 1.80 -3.19 -7.17
CA ILE A 53 2.42 -2.22 -8.08
C ILE A 53 1.66 -2.19 -9.42
N LEU A 54 1.25 -3.35 -9.94
CA LEU A 54 0.51 -3.41 -11.21
C LEU A 54 -0.87 -2.74 -11.10
N ILE A 55 -1.59 -2.93 -10.01
CA ILE A 55 -2.87 -2.28 -9.75
C ILE A 55 -2.67 -0.77 -9.65
N TYR A 56 -1.64 -0.30 -8.96
CA TYR A 56 -1.28 1.10 -8.90
C TYR A 56 -1.06 1.68 -10.31
N VAL A 57 -0.27 1.02 -11.14
CA VAL A 57 -0.06 1.40 -12.56
C VAL A 57 -1.38 1.45 -13.33
N LEU A 58 -2.26 0.46 -13.16
CA LEU A 58 -3.55 0.40 -13.85
C LEU A 58 -4.48 1.54 -13.44
N VAL A 59 -4.51 1.92 -12.16
CA VAL A 59 -5.27 3.08 -11.67
C VAL A 59 -4.77 4.37 -12.33
N TYR A 60 -3.46 4.56 -12.37
CA TYR A 60 -2.87 5.72 -13.05
C TYR A 60 -3.18 5.74 -14.56
N LEU A 61 -3.08 4.60 -15.23
CA LEU A 61 -3.43 4.49 -16.65
C LEU A 61 -4.91 4.73 -16.90
N ALA A 62 -5.80 4.32 -15.99
CA ALA A 62 -7.24 4.58 -16.10
C ALA A 62 -7.58 6.07 -15.97
N ASN A 63 -6.78 6.85 -15.25
CA ASN A 63 -6.97 8.29 -15.15
C ASN A 63 -6.71 9.03 -16.48
N ILE A 64 -5.91 8.49 -17.39
CA ILE A 64 -5.64 9.13 -18.69
C ILE A 64 -6.92 9.32 -19.52
N PRO A 65 -7.70 8.27 -19.86
CA PRO A 65 -8.95 8.45 -20.59
C PRO A 65 -9.97 9.27 -19.81
N LEU A 66 -10.00 9.18 -18.47
CA LEU A 66 -10.86 10.01 -17.64
C LEU A 66 -10.55 11.51 -17.81
N CYS A 67 -9.27 11.88 -17.87
CA CYS A 67 -8.86 13.26 -18.13
C CYS A 67 -9.38 13.78 -19.47
N PHE A 68 -9.42 12.94 -20.53
CA PHE A 68 -9.96 13.33 -21.82
C PHE A 68 -11.50 13.41 -21.82
N TRP A 69 -12.17 12.43 -21.20
CA TRP A 69 -13.65 12.38 -21.20
C TRP A 69 -14.28 13.41 -20.25
N LEU A 70 -13.58 13.78 -19.18
CA LEU A 70 -14.07 14.70 -18.16
C LEU A 70 -13.34 16.05 -18.18
N SER A 71 -12.63 16.38 -19.28
CA SER A 71 -11.86 17.62 -19.42
C SER A 71 -12.69 18.89 -19.15
N ASP A 72 -13.98 18.85 -19.52
CA ASP A 72 -14.91 19.96 -19.34
C ASP A 72 -15.47 20.08 -17.92
N ASN A 73 -15.29 19.04 -17.08
CA ASN A 73 -15.78 18.99 -15.70
C ASN A 73 -14.67 18.54 -14.74
N GLN A 74 -13.80 19.47 -14.41
CA GLN A 74 -12.66 19.21 -13.52
C GLN A 74 -13.07 18.70 -12.15
N GLN A 75 -14.19 19.18 -11.59
CA GLN A 75 -14.69 18.69 -10.30
C GLN A 75 -15.09 17.20 -10.36
N LEU A 76 -15.77 16.79 -11.41
CA LEU A 76 -16.14 15.39 -11.59
C LEU A 76 -14.91 14.51 -11.79
N LEU A 77 -13.94 14.97 -12.60
CA LEU A 77 -12.68 14.26 -12.80
C LEU A 77 -11.97 14.01 -11.46
N GLU A 78 -11.85 15.04 -10.64
CA GLU A 78 -11.20 14.97 -9.33
C GLU A 78 -11.96 14.00 -8.40
N MET A 79 -13.28 14.11 -8.30
CA MET A 79 -14.09 13.21 -7.48
C MET A 79 -13.98 11.76 -7.91
N VAL A 80 -14.00 11.48 -9.22
CA VAL A 80 -13.86 10.11 -9.74
C VAL A 80 -12.46 9.58 -9.47
N SER A 81 -11.42 10.38 -9.68
CA SER A 81 -10.02 9.96 -9.45
C SER A 81 -9.76 9.64 -7.98
N VAL A 82 -10.18 10.53 -7.05
CA VAL A 82 -10.02 10.30 -5.61
C VAL A 82 -10.84 9.09 -5.14
N THR A 83 -12.08 8.94 -5.64
CA THR A 83 -12.93 7.78 -5.31
C THR A 83 -12.28 6.47 -5.79
N LEU A 84 -11.73 6.44 -7.01
CA LEU A 84 -11.05 5.29 -7.56
C LEU A 84 -9.82 4.91 -6.73
N ASP A 85 -9.03 5.91 -6.31
CA ASP A 85 -7.85 5.70 -5.47
C ASP A 85 -8.25 5.12 -4.10
N MET A 86 -9.23 5.68 -3.43
CA MET A 86 -9.74 5.15 -2.16
C MET A 86 -10.25 3.71 -2.30
N MET A 87 -11.01 3.41 -3.33
CA MET A 87 -11.63 2.08 -3.51
C MET A 87 -10.65 1.00 -3.95
N VAL A 88 -9.55 1.35 -4.60
CA VAL A 88 -8.64 0.38 -5.20
C VAL A 88 -7.27 0.40 -4.54
N THR A 89 -6.63 1.56 -4.46
CA THR A 89 -5.25 1.67 -3.99
C THR A 89 -5.12 1.33 -2.51
N TYR A 90 -5.93 1.93 -1.65
CA TYR A 90 -5.86 1.66 -0.20
C TYR A 90 -6.13 0.20 0.17
N PRO A 91 -7.23 -0.45 -0.29
CA PRO A 91 -7.44 -1.86 -0.01
C PRO A 91 -6.33 -2.76 -0.53
N THR A 92 -5.74 -2.43 -1.69
CA THR A 92 -4.65 -3.20 -2.27
C THR A 92 -3.37 -3.10 -1.44
N VAL A 93 -3.02 -1.89 -0.98
CA VAL A 93 -1.89 -1.67 -0.08
C VAL A 93 -2.12 -2.36 1.26
N LEU A 94 -3.32 -2.25 1.83
CA LEU A 94 -3.69 -2.94 3.07
C LEU A 94 -3.52 -4.47 2.92
N TYR A 95 -4.00 -5.03 1.82
CA TYR A 95 -3.86 -6.45 1.54
C TYR A 95 -2.40 -6.90 1.46
N PHE A 96 -1.55 -6.11 0.81
CA PHE A 96 -0.11 -6.36 0.77
C PHE A 96 0.53 -6.26 2.16
N MET A 97 0.17 -5.24 2.95
CA MET A 97 0.70 -5.04 4.30
C MET A 97 0.35 -6.18 5.25
N LEU A 98 -0.86 -6.74 5.15
CA LEU A 98 -1.26 -7.90 5.94
C LEU A 98 -0.40 -9.14 5.63
N GLU A 99 -0.04 -9.34 4.36
CA GLU A 99 0.88 -10.41 3.99
C GLU A 99 2.31 -10.14 4.46
N LEU A 100 2.76 -8.90 4.35
CA LEU A 100 4.08 -8.49 4.80
C LEU A 100 4.28 -8.70 6.31
N LEU A 101 3.25 -8.38 7.10
CA LEU A 101 3.22 -8.59 8.55
C LEU A 101 3.00 -10.07 8.92
N GLN A 102 2.78 -10.94 7.93
CA GLN A 102 2.47 -12.36 8.12
C GLN A 102 1.34 -12.58 9.13
N ASP A 103 0.43 -11.61 9.26
CA ASP A 103 -0.72 -11.69 10.15
C ASP A 103 -1.74 -12.68 9.58
N ARG A 104 -1.83 -13.88 10.18
CA ARG A 104 -2.79 -14.91 9.79
C ARG A 104 -4.18 -14.66 10.35
N ARG A 105 -4.35 -13.65 11.21
CA ARG A 105 -5.65 -13.28 11.73
C ARG A 105 -6.55 -12.85 10.58
N ARG A 106 -7.81 -13.23 10.67
CA ARG A 106 -8.81 -12.86 9.66
C ARG A 106 -8.85 -11.35 9.48
N TRP A 107 -8.90 -10.94 8.25
CA TRP A 107 -9.10 -9.55 7.84
C TRP A 107 -10.12 -8.84 8.71
N ASP A 108 -9.76 -7.73 9.29
CA ASP A 108 -10.72 -6.80 9.82
C ASP A 108 -11.40 -6.11 8.63
N ASN A 109 -12.53 -6.66 8.19
CA ASN A 109 -13.30 -6.16 7.05
C ASN A 109 -13.74 -4.69 7.20
N ARG A 110 -13.59 -4.09 8.39
CA ARG A 110 -14.01 -2.71 8.66
C ARG A 110 -13.27 -1.69 7.80
N LEU A 111 -11.98 -1.90 7.50
CA LEU A 111 -11.21 -1.00 6.65
C LEU A 111 -11.72 -0.98 5.20
N TRP A 112 -12.22 -2.11 4.69
CA TRP A 112 -12.85 -2.18 3.37
C TRP A 112 -14.15 -1.37 3.29
N TRP A 113 -14.95 -1.39 4.36
CA TRP A 113 -16.18 -0.61 4.40
C TRP A 113 -15.90 0.89 4.34
N LEU A 114 -14.79 1.33 4.93
CA LEU A 114 -14.40 2.73 4.87
C LEU A 114 -14.13 3.17 3.43
N SER A 115 -13.38 2.37 2.66
CA SER A 115 -13.12 2.66 1.24
C SER A 115 -14.41 2.69 0.39
N LEU A 116 -15.38 1.80 0.69
CA LEU A 116 -16.67 1.80 -0.01
C LEU A 116 -17.50 3.05 0.26
N LEU A 117 -17.32 3.71 1.41
CA LEU A 117 -18.01 4.97 1.72
C LEU A 117 -17.64 6.10 0.74
N ALA A 118 -16.52 6.00 0.02
CA ALA A 118 -16.11 6.98 -0.99
C ALA A 118 -17.12 7.12 -2.15
N VAL A 119 -17.93 6.09 -2.41
CA VAL A 119 -18.99 6.15 -3.43
C VAL A 119 -20.11 7.10 -3.06
N MET A 120 -20.35 7.30 -1.77
CA MET A 120 -21.44 8.15 -1.27
C MET A 120 -21.30 9.64 -1.68
N PRO A 121 -20.16 10.32 -1.47
CA PRO A 121 -20.01 11.70 -1.94
C PRO A 121 -20.01 11.83 -3.46
N LEU A 122 -19.49 10.87 -4.20
CA LEU A 122 -19.56 10.87 -5.66
C LEU A 122 -21.03 10.79 -6.14
N THR A 123 -21.82 9.87 -5.60
CA THR A 123 -23.23 9.74 -5.95
C THR A 123 -24.04 10.96 -5.49
N GLY A 124 -23.75 11.51 -4.30
CA GLY A 124 -24.37 12.73 -3.80
C GLY A 124 -24.11 13.93 -4.73
N TRP A 125 -22.88 14.08 -5.20
CA TRP A 125 -22.52 15.12 -6.16
C TRP A 125 -23.23 14.94 -7.51
N LEU A 126 -23.26 13.72 -8.05
CA LEU A 126 -23.95 13.42 -9.32
C LEU A 126 -25.46 13.74 -9.26
N LEU A 127 -26.09 13.58 -8.10
CA LEU A 127 -27.52 13.84 -7.92
C LEU A 127 -27.83 15.32 -7.66
N THR A 128 -26.96 16.03 -6.96
CA THR A 128 -27.26 17.39 -6.47
C THR A 128 -26.42 18.49 -7.09
N HIS A 129 -25.28 18.14 -7.68
CA HIS A 129 -24.24 19.06 -8.18
C HIS A 129 -23.71 20.06 -7.12
N TRP A 130 -23.84 19.74 -5.83
CA TRP A 130 -23.38 20.59 -4.74
C TRP A 130 -21.89 20.40 -4.46
N SER A 131 -21.12 21.48 -4.55
CA SER A 131 -19.65 21.46 -4.39
C SER A 131 -19.19 21.00 -2.99
N TRP A 132 -20.04 21.08 -1.94
CA TRP A 132 -19.66 20.62 -0.60
C TRP A 132 -19.38 19.11 -0.51
N TRP A 133 -19.90 18.30 -1.46
CA TRP A 133 -19.58 16.88 -1.53
C TRP A 133 -18.10 16.59 -1.77
N ILE A 134 -17.38 17.53 -2.42
CA ILE A 134 -15.92 17.46 -2.57
C ILE A 134 -15.26 17.47 -1.19
N GLY A 135 -15.68 18.40 -0.32
CA GLY A 135 -15.17 18.47 1.06
C GLY A 135 -15.46 17.20 1.87
N VAL A 136 -16.64 16.58 1.67
CA VAL A 136 -16.96 15.29 2.31
C VAL A 136 -16.03 14.17 1.80
N LEU A 137 -15.79 14.11 0.50
CA LEU A 137 -14.87 13.11 -0.09
C LEU A 137 -13.46 13.25 0.48
N TYR A 138 -12.89 14.46 0.52
CA TYR A 138 -11.58 14.69 1.11
C TYR A 138 -11.54 14.42 2.62
N GLY A 139 -12.61 14.72 3.33
CA GLY A 139 -12.75 14.38 4.74
C GLY A 139 -12.70 12.86 4.97
N LEU A 140 -13.37 12.07 4.12
CA LEU A 140 -13.31 10.61 4.15
C LEU A 140 -11.91 10.11 3.79
N TYR A 141 -11.30 10.68 2.75
CA TYR A 141 -9.94 10.33 2.32
C TYR A 141 -8.91 10.54 3.45
N LEU A 142 -8.94 11.69 4.11
CA LEU A 142 -8.07 11.96 5.26
C LEU A 142 -8.37 11.04 6.45
N THR A 143 -9.65 10.72 6.69
CA THR A 143 -10.05 9.77 7.73
C THR A 143 -9.51 8.37 7.46
N GLU A 144 -9.58 7.92 6.21
CA GLU A 144 -9.01 6.64 5.78
C GLU A 144 -7.49 6.61 5.96
N LEU A 145 -6.79 7.68 5.54
CA LEU A 145 -5.35 7.83 5.74
C LEU A 145 -4.96 7.76 7.22
N VAL A 146 -5.62 8.54 8.08
CA VAL A 146 -5.33 8.54 9.53
C VAL A 146 -5.60 7.17 10.14
N THR A 147 -6.69 6.52 9.76
CA THR A 147 -7.04 5.18 10.22
C THR A 147 -5.99 4.16 9.78
N PHE A 148 -5.52 4.24 8.54
CA PHE A 148 -4.46 3.40 8.02
C PHE A 148 -3.13 3.63 8.77
N ILE A 149 -2.73 4.88 9.01
CA ILE A 149 -1.52 5.21 9.78
C ILE A 149 -1.58 4.62 11.19
N VAL A 150 -2.68 4.82 11.89
CA VAL A 150 -2.87 4.31 13.26
C VAL A 150 -2.81 2.78 13.28
N TRP A 151 -3.48 2.14 12.33
CA TRP A 151 -3.44 0.69 12.19
C TRP A 151 -2.01 0.20 11.90
N TYR A 152 -1.34 0.80 10.91
CA TYR A 152 0.03 0.48 10.52
C TYR A 152 1.01 0.54 11.71
N VAL A 153 1.00 1.66 12.44
CA VAL A 153 1.90 1.84 13.59
C VAL A 153 1.64 0.78 14.67
N ARG A 154 0.37 0.45 14.94
CA ARG A 154 0.02 -0.58 15.93
C ARG A 154 0.43 -1.97 15.45
N ALA A 155 0.15 -2.31 14.21
CA ALA A 155 0.46 -3.61 13.63
C ALA A 155 1.98 -3.85 13.54
N THR A 156 2.75 -2.86 13.09
CA THR A 156 4.21 -2.94 13.00
C THR A 156 4.85 -3.05 14.38
N LYS A 157 4.37 -2.29 15.37
CA LYS A 157 4.84 -2.44 16.77
C LYS A 157 4.55 -3.81 17.34
N ALA A 158 3.37 -4.38 17.07
CA ALA A 158 3.02 -5.72 17.52
C ALA A 158 3.90 -6.78 16.85
N TYR A 159 4.17 -6.62 15.55
CA TYR A 159 5.06 -7.50 14.80
C TYR A 159 6.50 -7.47 15.34
N HIS A 160 7.07 -6.28 15.57
CA HIS A 160 8.42 -6.16 16.13
C HIS A 160 8.53 -6.73 17.54
N ARG A 161 7.51 -6.61 18.38
CA ARG A 161 7.48 -7.27 19.69
C ARG A 161 7.48 -8.78 19.53
N PHE A 162 6.65 -9.30 18.65
CA PHE A 162 6.61 -10.73 18.36
C PHE A 162 7.98 -11.25 17.88
N LEU A 163 8.67 -10.50 17.00
CA LEU A 163 10.03 -10.85 16.58
C LEU A 163 11.01 -10.89 17.76
N ALA A 164 11.02 -9.86 18.59
CA ALA A 164 11.92 -9.75 19.73
C ALA A 164 11.70 -10.87 20.76
N ASP A 165 10.46 -11.31 20.94
CA ASP A 165 10.09 -12.37 21.90
C ASP A 165 10.42 -13.76 21.39
N ASN A 166 10.46 -13.99 20.06
CA ASN A 166 10.56 -15.33 19.48
C ASN A 166 11.84 -15.61 18.68
N TYR A 167 12.62 -14.59 18.33
CA TYR A 167 13.80 -14.74 17.48
C TYR A 167 15.02 -14.03 18.08
N ALA A 168 16.15 -14.75 18.16
CA ALA A 168 17.42 -14.20 18.62
C ALA A 168 18.12 -13.38 17.53
N ASP A 169 17.89 -13.74 16.26
CA ASP A 169 18.40 -13.05 15.09
C ASP A 169 17.26 -12.35 14.35
N LEU A 170 17.36 -11.03 14.25
CA LEU A 170 16.38 -10.16 13.62
C LEU A 170 16.80 -9.71 12.22
N GLU A 171 18.01 -10.06 11.79
CA GLU A 171 18.53 -9.68 10.48
C GLU A 171 17.60 -10.16 9.37
N HIS A 172 17.27 -9.30 8.43
CA HIS A 172 16.34 -9.54 7.32
C HIS A 172 14.87 -9.88 7.70
N LYS A 173 14.51 -9.84 9.00
CA LYS A 173 13.14 -10.08 9.47
C LYS A 173 12.41 -8.79 9.82
N GLU A 174 13.15 -7.75 10.18
CA GLU A 174 12.57 -6.46 10.54
C GLU A 174 11.93 -5.74 9.35
N LEU A 175 10.83 -5.06 9.63
CA LEU A 175 10.08 -4.29 8.63
C LEU A 175 10.31 -2.77 8.77
N VAL A 176 11.51 -2.36 9.20
CA VAL A 176 11.84 -0.93 9.35
C VAL A 176 11.64 -0.18 8.04
N TRP A 177 11.95 -0.81 6.90
CA TRP A 177 11.80 -0.24 5.57
C TRP A 177 10.34 -0.02 5.14
N SER A 178 9.38 -0.68 5.78
CA SER A 178 7.96 -0.60 5.39
C SER A 178 7.36 0.81 5.56
N TRP A 179 8.03 1.73 6.30
CA TRP A 179 7.64 3.14 6.36
C TRP A 179 7.62 3.81 4.97
N MET A 180 8.37 3.29 4.00
CA MET A 180 8.39 3.80 2.62
C MET A 180 7.02 3.67 1.95
N ILE A 181 6.27 2.60 2.28
CA ILE A 181 4.90 2.39 1.79
C ILE A 181 3.99 3.49 2.33
N LEU A 182 4.11 3.78 3.63
CA LEU A 182 3.35 4.86 4.26
C LEU A 182 3.71 6.23 3.67
N SER A 183 4.99 6.45 3.40
CA SER A 183 5.47 7.70 2.79
C SER A 183 4.96 7.89 1.37
N SER A 184 4.88 6.83 0.57
CA SER A 184 4.29 6.87 -0.77
C SER A 184 2.81 7.26 -0.72
N ILE A 185 2.02 6.66 0.17
CA ILE A 185 0.62 7.04 0.37
C ILE A 185 0.49 8.50 0.81
N PHE A 186 1.37 8.95 1.69
CA PHE A 186 1.36 10.34 2.16
C PHE A 186 1.71 11.33 1.04
N LEU A 187 2.67 10.99 0.17
CA LEU A 187 3.01 11.81 -1.00
C LEU A 187 1.85 11.91 -1.99
N SER A 188 1.15 10.80 -2.26
CA SER A 188 -0.07 10.81 -3.08
C SER A 188 -1.14 11.72 -2.47
N THR A 189 -1.31 11.69 -1.14
CA THR A 189 -2.23 12.59 -0.43
C THR A 189 -1.84 14.06 -0.61
N ILE A 190 -0.56 14.40 -0.48
CA ILE A 190 -0.07 15.75 -0.72
C ILE A 190 -0.38 16.19 -2.15
N ASN A 191 -0.20 15.30 -3.14
CA ASN A 191 -0.50 15.60 -4.53
C ASN A 191 -1.98 15.99 -4.72
N TYR A 192 -2.92 15.26 -4.15
CA TYR A 192 -4.34 15.61 -4.19
C TYR A 192 -4.64 16.95 -3.50
N LEU A 193 -4.04 17.19 -2.32
CA LEU A 193 -4.23 18.46 -1.61
C LEU A 193 -3.65 19.64 -2.40
N LEU A 194 -2.52 19.45 -3.08
CA LEU A 194 -1.95 20.49 -3.95
C LEU A 194 -2.88 20.82 -5.12
N THR A 195 -3.47 19.83 -5.78
CA THR A 195 -4.42 20.08 -6.87
C THR A 195 -5.67 20.79 -6.39
N MET A 196 -6.11 20.54 -5.15
CA MET A 196 -7.28 21.18 -4.57
C MET A 196 -7.05 22.66 -4.19
N PHE A 197 -5.88 22.98 -3.61
CA PHE A 197 -5.62 24.31 -3.04
C PHE A 197 -4.79 25.22 -3.93
N GLN A 198 -4.04 24.67 -4.89
CA GLN A 198 -3.16 25.42 -5.76
C GLN A 198 -3.82 25.72 -7.11
N SER A 199 -3.85 26.99 -7.49
CA SER A 199 -4.40 27.43 -8.77
C SER A 199 -3.36 27.56 -9.89
N ASP A 200 -2.06 27.60 -9.54
CA ASP A 200 -0.99 27.71 -10.51
C ASP A 200 -0.61 26.35 -11.09
N MET A 201 -0.98 26.13 -12.34
CA MET A 201 -0.72 24.87 -13.06
C MET A 201 0.76 24.52 -13.17
N HIS A 202 1.65 25.52 -13.26
CA HIS A 202 3.08 25.25 -13.34
C HIS A 202 3.60 24.63 -12.03
N THR A 203 3.22 25.22 -10.90
CA THR A 203 3.56 24.70 -9.57
C THR A 203 3.01 23.29 -9.36
N ILE A 204 1.76 23.04 -9.74
CA ILE A 204 1.15 21.69 -9.65
C ILE A 204 1.98 20.67 -10.44
N VAL A 205 2.31 20.98 -11.70
CA VAL A 205 3.06 20.08 -12.57
C VAL A 205 4.45 19.77 -12.01
N VAL A 206 5.17 20.79 -11.53
CA VAL A 206 6.52 20.59 -10.93
C VAL A 206 6.45 19.75 -9.66
N CYS A 207 5.50 20.04 -8.77
CA CYS A 207 5.30 19.24 -7.55
C CYS A 207 4.91 17.80 -7.87
N THR A 208 4.00 17.60 -8.83
CA THR A 208 3.60 16.26 -9.27
C THR A 208 4.78 15.46 -9.80
N TYR A 209 5.69 16.08 -10.56
CA TYR A 209 6.92 15.40 -11.01
C TYR A 209 7.81 14.96 -9.85
N ALA A 210 8.04 15.85 -8.89
CA ALA A 210 8.86 15.54 -7.73
C ALA A 210 8.26 14.39 -6.91
N ILE A 211 6.94 14.41 -6.71
CA ILE A 211 6.20 13.37 -5.98
C ILE A 211 6.29 12.03 -6.71
N HIS A 212 6.02 11.99 -8.03
CA HIS A 212 6.09 10.77 -8.82
C HIS A 212 7.50 10.18 -8.86
N LEU A 213 8.54 11.04 -8.92
CA LEU A 213 9.92 10.58 -8.85
C LEU A 213 10.22 9.95 -7.49
N ALA A 214 9.81 10.59 -6.40
CA ALA A 214 9.97 10.06 -5.05
C ALA A 214 9.23 8.74 -4.87
N ASP A 215 7.98 8.62 -5.34
CA ASP A 215 7.20 7.38 -5.32
C ASP A 215 7.89 6.27 -6.11
N THR A 216 8.42 6.57 -7.29
CA THR A 216 9.15 5.59 -8.10
C THR A 216 10.39 5.07 -7.36
N ILE A 217 11.12 5.96 -6.69
CA ILE A 217 12.27 5.58 -5.86
C ILE A 217 11.84 4.72 -4.67
N PHE A 218 10.78 5.10 -3.96
CA PHE A 218 10.28 4.32 -2.83
C PHE A 218 9.83 2.92 -3.27
N ILE A 219 9.11 2.81 -4.39
CA ILE A 219 8.67 1.53 -4.93
C ILE A 219 9.90 0.67 -5.33
N ALA A 220 10.93 1.27 -5.94
CA ALA A 220 12.16 0.55 -6.26
C ALA A 220 12.87 0.01 -5.01
N LEU A 221 12.94 0.81 -3.94
CA LEU A 221 13.50 0.40 -2.67
C LEU A 221 12.65 -0.69 -1.99
N ILE A 222 11.32 -0.59 -2.07
CA ILE A 222 10.40 -1.64 -1.59
C ILE A 222 10.67 -2.96 -2.32
N VAL A 223 10.82 -2.94 -3.64
CA VAL A 223 11.13 -4.14 -4.44
C VAL A 223 12.47 -4.74 -4.02
N TRP A 224 13.48 -3.90 -3.81
CA TRP A 224 14.79 -4.35 -3.31
C TRP A 224 14.69 -4.99 -1.92
N HIS A 225 13.96 -4.39 -1.00
CA HIS A 225 13.77 -4.93 0.35
C HIS A 225 12.96 -6.23 0.36
N ILE A 226 11.92 -6.34 -0.48
CA ILE A 226 11.14 -7.57 -0.61
C ILE A 226 12.03 -8.75 -1.02
N ASP A 227 12.99 -8.53 -1.90
CA ASP A 227 13.92 -9.56 -2.33
C ASP A 227 14.95 -9.96 -1.25
N HIS A 228 15.09 -9.17 -0.19
CA HIS A 228 15.97 -9.45 0.95
C HIS A 228 15.21 -9.82 2.23
N GLN A 229 13.87 -9.85 2.18
CA GLN A 229 13.04 -10.19 3.32
C GLN A 229 12.98 -11.70 3.53
N GLN A 230 13.38 -12.17 4.71
CA GLN A 230 13.16 -13.56 5.12
C GLN A 230 11.72 -13.78 5.54
N VAL A 231 11.16 -14.91 5.12
CA VAL A 231 9.87 -15.39 5.64
C VAL A 231 10.12 -16.01 7.00
N LEU A 232 9.27 -15.63 7.97
CA LEU A 232 9.25 -16.32 9.24
C LEU A 232 8.73 -17.75 9.00
N GLU A 233 9.51 -18.75 9.38
CA GLU A 233 8.99 -20.10 9.45
C GLU A 233 7.77 -20.08 10.37
N PRO A 234 6.65 -20.69 9.97
CA PRO A 234 5.55 -20.85 10.91
C PRO A 234 6.14 -21.55 12.13
N LEU A 235 6.03 -20.93 13.30
CA LEU A 235 6.28 -21.63 14.55
C LEU A 235 5.48 -22.93 14.42
N ALA A 236 6.19 -24.04 14.31
CA ALA A 236 5.57 -25.31 13.96
C ALA A 236 4.41 -25.52 14.91
N GLU A 237 3.20 -25.79 14.38
CA GLU A 237 2.05 -26.15 15.21
C GLU A 237 2.42 -27.33 16.13
N GLU A 238 3.37 -28.17 15.69
CA GLU A 238 4.04 -29.20 16.48
C GLU A 238 4.70 -28.67 17.75
N SER A 239 5.38 -27.52 17.73
CA SER A 239 6.04 -27.00 18.95
C SER A 239 5.04 -26.46 19.97
N VAL A 240 3.87 -25.98 19.54
CA VAL A 240 2.80 -25.52 20.44
C VAL A 240 2.07 -26.76 21.04
N GLU A 241 1.85 -27.79 20.24
CA GLU A 241 1.29 -29.05 20.75
C GLU A 241 2.25 -29.80 21.66
N GLU A 242 3.56 -29.80 21.39
CA GLU A 242 4.57 -30.41 22.26
C GLU A 242 4.71 -29.65 23.59
N VAL A 243 4.70 -28.31 23.57
CA VAL A 243 4.72 -27.50 24.80
C VAL A 243 3.43 -27.69 25.60
N GLN A 244 2.26 -27.75 24.96
CA GLN A 244 1.02 -28.05 25.65
C GLN A 244 1.00 -29.47 26.25
N LYS A 245 1.44 -30.48 25.52
CA LYS A 245 1.55 -31.88 26.03
C LYS A 245 2.55 -31.98 27.17
N SER A 246 3.67 -31.22 27.13
CA SER A 246 4.64 -31.19 28.22
C SER A 246 4.05 -30.54 29.47
N GLN A 247 3.29 -29.45 29.32
CA GLN A 247 2.64 -28.76 30.44
C GLN A 247 1.50 -29.60 31.04
N GLU A 248 0.72 -30.32 30.23
CA GLU A 248 -0.30 -31.23 30.70
C GLU A 248 0.31 -32.45 31.42
N ALA A 249 1.44 -32.96 30.93
CA ALA A 249 2.15 -34.05 31.59
C ALA A 249 2.73 -33.63 32.96
N GLU A 250 3.30 -32.44 33.07
CA GLU A 250 3.80 -31.87 34.34
C GLU A 250 2.66 -31.62 35.34
N ALA A 251 1.51 -31.15 34.87
CA ALA A 251 0.34 -30.94 35.73
C ALA A 251 -0.21 -32.25 36.29
N VAL A 252 -0.26 -33.30 35.47
CA VAL A 252 -0.71 -34.66 35.91
C VAL A 252 0.29 -35.28 36.90
N GLU A 253 1.59 -35.06 36.70
CA GLU A 253 2.61 -35.56 37.65
C GLU A 253 2.56 -34.85 39.00
N THR A 254 2.23 -33.56 39.01
CA THR A 254 2.06 -32.76 40.24
C THR A 254 0.81 -33.19 41.03
N GLU A 255 -0.32 -33.46 40.35
CA GLU A 255 -1.54 -33.98 40.99
C GLU A 255 -1.38 -35.41 41.52
N ALA A 256 -0.47 -36.19 40.95
CA ALA A 256 -0.25 -37.59 41.44
C ALA A 256 0.69 -37.67 42.65
N MET A 257 1.33 -36.57 43.02
CA MET A 257 2.23 -36.45 44.17
C MET A 257 1.57 -35.83 45.42
N GLU A 258 0.36 -35.30 45.31
CA GLU A 258 -0.48 -34.84 46.42
C GLU A 258 -1.47 -35.97 46.86
#